data_f325cf92f40f5720b7fbad11ec88ae87
#
_entry.id   f325cf92f40f5720b7fbad11ec88ae87
#
_cell.length_a   1.000
_cell.length_b   1.000
_cell.length_c   1.000
_cell.angle_alpha   90.00
_cell.angle_beta   90.00
_cell.angle_gamma   90.00
#
_symmetry.space_group_name_H-M   'P 1'
#
loop_
_entity.id
_entity.type
_entity.pdbx_description
1 polymer ?
#
loop_
_entity_poly.entity_id
_entity_poly.type
_entity_poly.pdbx_seq_one_letter_code
_entity_poly.pdbx_strand_id
1 'polypeptide(L)'
;MATAATKEKQWTIMVYLAGDNNLDGAGVTDLEEMKKIGSTDQVNILAQFDRSGANIATKRYYIRKGGTTAKDVVDNLGETNMGDPKVLENFVRWGIKTYPAKRYMLVLWNHGAGWDDTDIYRVARQSLHLNVKRRGTTVVPAQGTARGAISLRRVRIVGSKRFRRALFRPSIEKAVSPGKQNRAIAFDDTSKDFLDNIEVKKILASTTKALGREIDILGMDACLMSMLEVGYQVRGSVGITVGSEELEPGDGWPYDTVLSTLVKKPTMTAQELASTIVKKYIVSYGAGYDVTQAACDLSKATTMADAVNSLAKTLTSQLTNSAEKAALLQVRRQVQSYDTVDYVDLYDLCDLLENQSQNAGIQSACRQVKEAISTNKFVIQEAHKGEKMTNSHGVSIYFPERTISPLYATLDFAKKTKWDEFLRAYQKSTRRPD
;
A
#
# COMPACT_ATOMS: atom_id res chain seq x y z
N MET A 1 19.54 -23.52 -31.30
CA MET A 1 19.67 -22.11 -31.69
C MET A 1 19.94 -21.33 -30.41
N ALA A 2 21.08 -20.63 -30.32
CA ALA A 2 21.38 -19.79 -29.18
C ALA A 2 20.40 -18.61 -29.17
N THR A 3 19.56 -18.48 -28.13
CA THR A 3 18.74 -17.32 -27.91
C THR A 3 19.67 -16.14 -27.72
N ALA A 4 19.60 -15.17 -28.65
CA ALA A 4 20.32 -13.92 -28.49
C ALA A 4 20.01 -13.36 -27.10
N ALA A 5 21.04 -13.11 -26.29
CA ALA A 5 20.89 -12.52 -24.98
C ALA A 5 20.14 -11.19 -25.14
N THR A 6 18.97 -11.09 -24.53
CA THR A 6 18.18 -9.85 -24.54
C THR A 6 19.03 -8.76 -23.89
N LYS A 7 19.29 -7.65 -24.62
CA LYS A 7 20.08 -6.54 -24.14
C LYS A 7 19.47 -5.97 -22.85
N GLU A 8 20.26 -5.89 -21.79
CA GLU A 8 19.86 -5.32 -20.52
C GLU A 8 19.41 -3.86 -20.70
N LYS A 9 18.19 -3.55 -20.29
CA LYS A 9 17.62 -2.19 -20.36
C LYS A 9 17.88 -1.39 -19.08
N GLN A 10 17.45 -0.15 -19.03
CA GLN A 10 17.59 0.68 -17.82
C GLN A 10 16.56 0.29 -16.75
N TRP A 11 15.30 0.03 -17.18
CA TRP A 11 14.19 -0.32 -16.30
C TRP A 11 13.35 -1.47 -16.84
N THR A 12 12.87 -2.29 -15.90
CA THR A 12 11.72 -3.17 -16.09
C THR A 12 10.66 -2.81 -15.05
N ILE A 13 9.52 -2.34 -15.54
CA ILE A 13 8.34 -2.01 -14.74
C ILE A 13 7.39 -3.20 -14.82
N MET A 14 7.00 -3.75 -13.69
CA MET A 14 6.12 -4.91 -13.56
C MET A 14 4.87 -4.52 -12.79
N VAL A 15 3.70 -4.55 -13.40
CA VAL A 15 2.43 -4.18 -12.75
C VAL A 15 1.57 -5.44 -12.57
N TYR A 16 1.27 -5.78 -11.32
CA TYR A 16 0.47 -6.92 -10.92
C TYR A 16 -0.97 -6.46 -10.68
N LEU A 17 -1.79 -6.51 -11.73
CA LEU A 17 -3.18 -6.04 -11.75
C LEU A 17 -4.11 -7.17 -11.29
N ALA A 18 -4.39 -7.23 -9.99
CA ALA A 18 -5.35 -8.19 -9.44
C ALA A 18 -6.76 -7.59 -9.55
N GLY A 19 -7.35 -7.68 -10.72
CA GLY A 19 -8.60 -7.03 -11.10
C GLY A 19 -9.84 -7.95 -11.12
N ASP A 20 -9.75 -9.22 -10.69
CA ASP A 20 -10.94 -10.05 -10.51
C ASP A 20 -11.75 -9.59 -9.29
N ASN A 21 -12.27 -8.37 -9.42
CA ASN A 21 -13.10 -7.70 -8.42
C ASN A 21 -13.78 -6.46 -9.03
N ASN A 22 -14.34 -5.60 -8.18
CA ASN A 22 -15.03 -4.38 -8.59
C ASN A 22 -14.11 -3.27 -9.19
N LEU A 23 -12.79 -3.48 -9.23
CA LEU A 23 -11.83 -2.59 -9.89
C LEU A 23 -11.49 -3.02 -11.34
N ASP A 24 -12.09 -4.09 -11.89
CA ASP A 24 -11.80 -4.59 -13.24
C ASP A 24 -11.76 -3.47 -14.30
N GLY A 25 -12.74 -2.59 -14.29
CA GLY A 25 -12.81 -1.46 -15.23
C GLY A 25 -11.67 -0.46 -15.06
N ALA A 26 -11.20 -0.22 -13.83
CA ALA A 26 -10.05 0.64 -13.56
C ALA A 26 -8.75 -0.02 -14.09
N GLY A 27 -8.56 -1.31 -13.83
CA GLY A 27 -7.41 -2.05 -14.36
C GLY A 27 -7.32 -2.05 -15.89
N VAL A 28 -8.46 -2.09 -16.60
CA VAL A 28 -8.49 -1.92 -18.05
C VAL A 28 -8.02 -0.51 -18.46
N THR A 29 -8.47 0.51 -17.75
CA THR A 29 -8.05 1.90 -18.01
C THR A 29 -6.56 2.07 -17.81
N ASP A 30 -6.01 1.53 -16.73
CA ASP A 30 -4.58 1.61 -16.41
C ASP A 30 -3.73 0.85 -17.44
N LEU A 31 -4.19 -0.32 -17.88
CA LEU A 31 -3.52 -1.06 -18.96
C LEU A 31 -3.48 -0.24 -20.25
N GLU A 32 -4.57 0.47 -20.59
CA GLU A 32 -4.63 1.36 -21.75
C GLU A 32 -3.75 2.61 -21.56
N GLU A 33 -3.64 3.14 -20.35
CA GLU A 33 -2.70 4.23 -20.04
C GLU A 33 -1.25 3.81 -20.25
N MET A 34 -0.86 2.64 -19.73
CA MET A 34 0.46 2.07 -20.00
C MET A 34 0.71 1.92 -21.51
N LYS A 35 -0.32 1.54 -22.25
CA LYS A 35 -0.26 1.33 -23.70
C LYS A 35 -0.10 2.61 -24.51
N LYS A 36 -0.56 3.76 -24.02
CA LYS A 36 -0.29 5.06 -24.66
C LYS A 36 1.22 5.33 -24.78
N ILE A 37 2.01 4.79 -23.85
CA ILE A 37 3.45 5.00 -23.78
C ILE A 37 4.20 3.80 -24.38
N GLY A 38 3.97 2.60 -23.88
CA GLY A 38 4.58 1.35 -24.31
C GLY A 38 6.06 1.21 -23.96
N SER A 39 6.55 0.00 -24.08
CA SER A 39 7.97 -0.35 -23.93
C SER A 39 8.83 0.31 -25.00
N THR A 40 10.08 0.62 -24.64
CA THR A 40 11.09 1.25 -25.53
C THR A 40 12.38 0.42 -25.54
N ASP A 41 13.40 0.89 -26.22
CA ASP A 41 14.73 0.26 -26.22
C ASP A 41 15.41 0.31 -24.84
N GLN A 42 14.94 1.17 -23.94
CA GLN A 42 15.53 1.38 -22.61
C GLN A 42 14.61 0.96 -21.46
N VAL A 43 13.31 0.79 -21.71
CA VAL A 43 12.33 0.50 -20.67
C VAL A 43 11.44 -0.66 -21.11
N ASN A 44 11.29 -1.68 -20.26
CA ASN A 44 10.27 -2.70 -20.39
C ASN A 44 9.07 -2.32 -19.52
N ILE A 45 7.86 -2.44 -20.07
CA ILE A 45 6.60 -2.29 -19.34
C ILE A 45 5.85 -3.60 -19.45
N LEU A 46 5.65 -4.27 -18.31
CA LEU A 46 5.02 -5.57 -18.20
C LEU A 46 3.79 -5.47 -17.30
N ALA A 47 2.76 -6.21 -17.64
CA ALA A 47 1.62 -6.39 -16.74
C ALA A 47 1.24 -7.88 -16.66
N GLN A 48 0.76 -8.31 -15.50
CA GLN A 48 -0.06 -9.50 -15.36
C GLN A 48 -1.42 -9.04 -14.89
N PHE A 49 -2.47 -9.35 -15.64
CA PHE A 49 -3.81 -8.87 -15.37
C PHE A 49 -4.79 -10.03 -15.32
N ASP A 50 -5.43 -10.15 -14.20
CA ASP A 50 -6.57 -11.00 -13.95
C ASP A 50 -7.83 -10.17 -13.91
N ARG A 51 -8.83 -10.54 -14.71
CA ARG A 51 -10.05 -9.77 -14.92
C ARG A 51 -11.26 -10.46 -14.29
N SER A 52 -12.22 -9.65 -13.84
CA SER A 52 -13.45 -10.16 -13.26
C SER A 52 -14.30 -10.94 -14.28
N GLY A 53 -14.69 -12.15 -13.89
CA GLY A 53 -15.62 -12.99 -14.63
C GLY A 53 -15.19 -14.45 -14.69
N ALA A 54 -16.10 -15.36 -14.40
CA ALA A 54 -15.86 -16.79 -14.46
C ALA A 54 -15.30 -17.21 -15.83
N ASN A 55 -14.15 -17.84 -15.84
CA ASN A 55 -13.42 -18.32 -17.01
C ASN A 55 -12.76 -17.20 -17.86
N ILE A 56 -12.50 -16.03 -17.31
CA ILE A 56 -11.65 -15.05 -17.96
C ILE A 56 -10.21 -15.29 -17.55
N ALA A 57 -9.41 -15.73 -18.51
CA ALA A 57 -8.01 -16.10 -18.27
C ALA A 57 -7.16 -14.91 -17.85
N THR A 58 -6.35 -15.09 -16.81
CA THR A 58 -5.24 -14.20 -16.47
C THR A 58 -4.21 -14.17 -17.58
N LYS A 59 -3.76 -13.01 -17.97
CA LYS A 59 -2.82 -12.81 -19.08
C LYS A 59 -1.61 -12.01 -18.66
N ARG A 60 -0.46 -12.33 -19.26
CA ARG A 60 0.75 -11.52 -19.23
C ARG A 60 0.89 -10.69 -20.47
N TYR A 61 1.34 -9.48 -20.28
CA TYR A 61 1.47 -8.49 -21.34
C TYR A 61 2.90 -7.96 -21.39
N TYR A 62 3.43 -7.82 -22.58
CA TYR A 62 4.53 -6.92 -22.89
C TYR A 62 3.94 -5.71 -23.62
N ILE A 63 3.85 -4.61 -22.93
CA ILE A 63 3.07 -3.44 -23.39
C ILE A 63 3.84 -2.73 -24.51
N ARG A 64 3.24 -2.64 -25.68
CA ARG A 64 3.75 -1.91 -26.85
C ARG A 64 2.91 -0.65 -27.07
N LYS A 65 3.53 0.40 -27.58
CA LYS A 65 2.83 1.65 -27.86
C LYS A 65 1.79 1.47 -28.96
N GLY A 66 0.58 1.91 -28.72
CA GLY A 66 -0.53 1.90 -29.70
C GLY A 66 -1.05 0.49 -30.00
N GLY A 67 -1.97 0.38 -30.95
CA GLY A 67 -2.64 -0.86 -31.30
C GLY A 67 -3.62 -1.37 -30.22
N THR A 68 -3.97 -2.64 -30.26
CA THR A 68 -4.88 -3.28 -29.30
C THR A 68 -4.11 -4.04 -28.21
N THR A 69 -4.65 -4.06 -26.99
CA THR A 69 -4.07 -4.83 -25.87
C THR A 69 -3.94 -6.32 -26.16
N ALA A 70 -4.82 -6.88 -27.00
CA ALA A 70 -4.76 -8.27 -27.41
C ALA A 70 -3.43 -8.66 -28.11
N LYS A 71 -2.82 -7.72 -28.85
CA LYS A 71 -1.51 -7.95 -29.51
C LYS A 71 -0.33 -7.92 -28.55
N ASP A 72 -0.50 -7.44 -27.33
CA ASP A 72 0.52 -7.34 -26.30
C ASP A 72 0.56 -8.57 -25.39
N VAL A 73 -0.42 -9.46 -25.51
CA VAL A 73 -0.45 -10.72 -24.76
C VAL A 73 0.75 -11.58 -25.18
N VAL A 74 1.56 -11.95 -24.20
CA VAL A 74 2.73 -12.83 -24.39
C VAL A 74 2.57 -14.17 -23.69
N ASP A 75 1.61 -14.26 -22.76
CA ASP A 75 1.29 -15.52 -22.08
C ASP A 75 -0.19 -15.52 -21.64
N ASN A 76 -0.82 -16.69 -21.68
CA ASN A 76 -2.17 -16.93 -21.21
C ASN A 76 -2.11 -18.03 -20.14
N LEU A 77 -2.38 -17.68 -18.90
CA LEU A 77 -2.20 -18.55 -17.74
C LEU A 77 -3.46 -19.39 -17.40
N GLY A 78 -4.56 -19.19 -18.15
CA GLY A 78 -5.87 -19.64 -17.68
C GLY A 78 -6.35 -18.83 -16.48
N GLU A 79 -7.37 -19.30 -15.80
CA GLU A 79 -7.82 -18.72 -14.53
C GLU A 79 -6.73 -18.94 -13.47
N THR A 80 -6.32 -17.86 -12.77
CA THR A 80 -5.31 -17.95 -11.71
C THR A 80 -5.76 -17.21 -10.46
N ASN A 81 -5.38 -17.73 -9.31
CA ASN A 81 -5.58 -17.06 -8.03
C ASN A 81 -4.50 -15.99 -7.81
N MET A 82 -4.81 -14.72 -8.07
CA MET A 82 -3.89 -13.61 -7.84
C MET A 82 -3.58 -13.37 -6.35
N GLY A 83 -4.32 -14.00 -5.44
CA GLY A 83 -4.01 -14.06 -4.01
C GLY A 83 -3.02 -15.17 -3.62
N ASP A 84 -2.63 -16.05 -4.55
CA ASP A 84 -1.61 -17.08 -4.26
C ASP A 84 -0.21 -16.46 -4.36
N PRO A 85 0.61 -16.55 -3.29
CA PRO A 85 1.99 -16.07 -3.28
C PRO A 85 2.84 -16.59 -4.45
N LYS A 86 2.59 -17.82 -4.91
CA LYS A 86 3.33 -18.42 -6.02
C LYS A 86 3.04 -17.75 -7.35
N VAL A 87 1.82 -17.24 -7.54
CA VAL A 87 1.43 -16.55 -8.78
C VAL A 87 2.20 -15.23 -8.89
N LEU A 88 2.28 -14.46 -7.80
CA LEU A 88 3.10 -13.26 -7.76
C LEU A 88 4.60 -13.58 -7.93
N GLU A 89 5.13 -14.58 -7.21
CA GLU A 89 6.54 -14.98 -7.35
C GLU A 89 6.88 -15.38 -8.80
N ASN A 90 6.01 -16.16 -9.44
CA ASN A 90 6.18 -16.57 -10.83
C ASN A 90 6.16 -15.36 -11.78
N PHE A 91 5.29 -14.38 -11.55
CA PHE A 91 5.26 -13.16 -12.37
C PHE A 91 6.57 -12.37 -12.25
N VAL A 92 7.02 -12.13 -11.04
CA VAL A 92 8.25 -11.35 -10.80
C VAL A 92 9.47 -12.07 -11.38
N ARG A 93 9.60 -13.39 -11.14
CA ARG A 93 10.69 -14.20 -11.71
C ARG A 93 10.66 -14.24 -13.24
N TRP A 94 9.48 -14.35 -13.83
CA TRP A 94 9.31 -14.27 -15.28
C TRP A 94 9.77 -12.92 -15.82
N GLY A 95 9.33 -11.82 -15.19
CA GLY A 95 9.72 -10.46 -15.59
C GLY A 95 11.23 -10.25 -15.56
N ILE A 96 11.87 -10.60 -14.44
CA ILE A 96 13.32 -10.48 -14.27
C ILE A 96 14.09 -11.34 -15.28
N LYS A 97 13.70 -12.59 -15.46
CA LYS A 97 14.40 -13.53 -16.33
C LYS A 97 14.26 -13.20 -17.82
N THR A 98 13.06 -12.79 -18.23
CA THR A 98 12.73 -12.57 -19.65
C THR A 98 13.09 -11.17 -20.13
N TYR A 99 13.01 -10.19 -19.22
CA TYR A 99 13.20 -8.78 -19.51
C TYR A 99 14.23 -8.14 -18.56
N PRO A 100 15.50 -8.54 -18.67
CA PRO A 100 16.55 -8.07 -17.77
C PRO A 100 16.76 -6.57 -17.89
N ALA A 101 16.98 -5.93 -16.74
CA ALA A 101 17.23 -4.50 -16.62
C ALA A 101 18.16 -4.16 -15.44
N LYS A 102 18.74 -2.97 -15.49
CA LYS A 102 19.56 -2.45 -14.39
C LYS A 102 18.72 -2.15 -13.14
N ARG A 103 17.43 -1.81 -13.32
CA ARG A 103 16.52 -1.48 -12.22
C ARG A 103 15.16 -2.12 -12.44
N TYR A 104 14.52 -2.47 -11.34
CA TYR A 104 13.21 -3.10 -11.33
C TYR A 104 12.25 -2.35 -10.43
N MET A 105 11.05 -2.11 -10.94
CA MET A 105 9.91 -1.64 -10.15
C MET A 105 8.81 -2.69 -10.23
N LEU A 106 8.33 -3.12 -9.07
CA LEU A 106 7.12 -3.95 -8.93
C LEU A 106 6.01 -3.06 -8.40
N VAL A 107 4.85 -3.08 -9.04
CA VAL A 107 3.63 -2.44 -8.55
C VAL A 107 2.62 -3.51 -8.20
N LEU A 108 2.14 -3.46 -6.97
CA LEU A 108 0.97 -4.21 -6.52
C LEU A 108 -0.24 -3.29 -6.63
N TRP A 109 -1.16 -3.66 -7.51
CA TRP A 109 -2.34 -2.87 -7.83
C TRP A 109 -3.60 -3.57 -7.36
N ASN A 110 -4.33 -2.96 -6.41
CA ASN A 110 -5.61 -3.44 -5.90
C ASN A 110 -6.20 -2.50 -4.83
N HIS A 111 -7.25 -2.96 -4.12
CA HIS A 111 -7.62 -2.39 -2.83
C HIS A 111 -6.53 -2.61 -1.78
N GLY A 112 -6.36 -1.64 -0.88
CA GLY A 112 -5.42 -1.68 0.23
C GLY A 112 -6.07 -1.38 1.58
N ALA A 113 -5.47 -1.87 2.67
CA ALA A 113 -5.94 -1.65 4.04
C ALA A 113 -4.81 -1.46 5.06
N GLY A 114 -3.63 -1.11 4.59
CA GLY A 114 -2.46 -1.04 5.46
C GLY A 114 -2.08 -2.42 6.00
N TRP A 115 -1.73 -2.49 7.29
CA TRP A 115 -1.34 -3.75 7.92
C TRP A 115 -2.53 -4.55 8.51
N ASP A 116 -3.67 -3.93 8.77
CA ASP A 116 -4.89 -4.56 9.34
C ASP A 116 -6.09 -4.42 8.37
N ASP A 117 -6.78 -5.50 8.13
CA ASP A 117 -7.82 -5.65 7.12
C ASP A 117 -9.26 -5.53 7.63
N THR A 118 -9.46 -5.09 8.85
CA THR A 118 -10.77 -5.18 9.53
C THR A 118 -11.88 -4.45 8.79
N ASP A 119 -11.56 -3.42 8.00
CA ASP A 119 -12.53 -2.52 7.36
C ASP A 119 -12.41 -2.40 5.84
N ILE A 120 -11.69 -3.29 5.18
CA ILE A 120 -11.35 -3.16 3.75
C ILE A 120 -12.56 -2.99 2.81
N TYR A 121 -13.70 -3.57 3.13
CA TYR A 121 -14.90 -3.38 2.30
C TYR A 121 -15.45 -1.96 2.36
N ARG A 122 -15.30 -1.30 3.51
CA ARG A 122 -15.64 0.11 3.64
C ARG A 122 -14.68 0.94 2.81
N VAL A 123 -13.39 0.68 2.95
CA VAL A 123 -12.31 1.33 2.19
C VAL A 123 -12.52 1.17 0.69
N ALA A 124 -12.76 -0.05 0.21
CA ALA A 124 -13.01 -0.32 -1.21
C ALA A 124 -14.23 0.43 -1.75
N ARG A 125 -15.34 0.49 -1.02
CA ARG A 125 -16.53 1.24 -1.42
C ARG A 125 -16.27 2.73 -1.45
N GLN A 126 -15.54 3.28 -0.49
CA GLN A 126 -15.23 4.70 -0.43
C GLN A 126 -14.32 5.13 -1.59
N SER A 127 -13.30 4.34 -1.92
CA SER A 127 -12.44 4.59 -3.08
C SER A 127 -13.23 4.70 -4.40
N LEU A 128 -14.21 3.84 -4.60
CA LEU A 128 -15.07 3.88 -5.78
C LEU A 128 -15.99 5.10 -5.81
N HIS A 129 -16.51 5.53 -4.66
CA HIS A 129 -17.35 6.73 -4.61
C HIS A 129 -16.57 8.01 -4.91
N LEU A 130 -15.28 8.05 -4.63
CA LEU A 130 -14.42 9.19 -4.99
C LEU A 130 -14.29 9.38 -6.51
N ASN A 131 -14.32 8.30 -7.30
CA ASN A 131 -14.23 8.37 -8.76
C ASN A 131 -15.39 9.14 -9.43
N VAL A 132 -16.58 9.07 -8.84
CA VAL A 132 -17.77 9.75 -9.39
C VAL A 132 -17.58 11.27 -9.42
N LYS A 133 -16.82 11.83 -8.48
CA LYS A 133 -16.56 13.27 -8.40
C LYS A 133 -15.54 13.77 -9.43
N ARG A 134 -14.59 12.93 -9.84
CA ARG A 134 -13.50 13.33 -10.77
C ARG A 134 -14.01 13.56 -12.20
N ARG A 135 -14.98 12.78 -12.65
CA ARG A 135 -15.38 12.78 -14.08
C ARG A 135 -16.31 13.91 -14.51
N GLY A 136 -16.93 14.68 -13.60
CA GLY A 136 -17.86 15.77 -13.97
C GLY A 136 -18.98 15.33 -14.93
N THR A 137 -19.08 14.06 -15.25
CA THR A 137 -20.06 13.46 -16.13
C THR A 137 -21.13 12.80 -15.30
N THR A 138 -22.36 13.18 -15.53
CA THR A 138 -23.55 12.45 -15.05
C THR A 138 -23.39 10.99 -15.46
N VAL A 139 -23.09 10.12 -14.49
CA VAL A 139 -23.09 8.68 -14.75
C VAL A 139 -24.53 8.29 -14.96
N VAL A 140 -24.93 8.13 -16.22
CA VAL A 140 -26.09 7.33 -16.55
C VAL A 140 -25.74 5.91 -16.11
N PRO A 141 -26.48 5.28 -15.19
CA PRO A 141 -26.23 3.89 -14.84
C PRO A 141 -26.31 3.08 -16.13
N ALA A 142 -25.28 2.34 -16.45
CA ALA A 142 -25.36 1.36 -17.53
C ALA A 142 -26.52 0.44 -17.18
N GLN A 143 -27.58 0.45 -17.99
CA GLN A 143 -28.66 -0.51 -17.91
C GLN A 143 -28.12 -1.88 -18.32
N GLY A 144 -27.48 -2.55 -17.39
CA GLY A 144 -27.10 -3.96 -17.43
C GLY A 144 -27.96 -4.68 -16.42
N THR A 145 -28.99 -5.32 -16.92
CA THR A 145 -29.85 -6.35 -16.32
C THR A 145 -29.63 -6.65 -14.84
N ALA A 146 -30.48 -6.06 -14.01
CA ALA A 146 -30.68 -6.41 -12.62
C ALA A 146 -31.17 -7.87 -12.51
N ARG A 147 -30.27 -8.79 -12.22
CA ARG A 147 -30.62 -10.06 -11.56
C ARG A 147 -29.49 -10.40 -10.57
N GLY A 148 -29.74 -10.05 -9.31
CA GLY A 148 -28.81 -10.35 -8.22
C GLY A 148 -28.63 -9.22 -7.22
N ALA A 149 -29.67 -8.43 -6.97
CA ALA A 149 -29.69 -7.60 -5.77
C ALA A 149 -29.72 -8.53 -4.55
N ILE A 150 -28.54 -8.89 -4.04
CA ILE A 150 -28.42 -9.51 -2.73
C ILE A 150 -28.86 -8.45 -1.73
N SER A 151 -30.07 -8.62 -1.21
CA SER A 151 -30.57 -7.84 -0.10
C SER A 151 -29.55 -7.92 1.03
N LEU A 152 -28.91 -6.80 1.35
CA LEU A 152 -28.06 -6.63 2.53
C LEU A 152 -28.96 -6.68 3.79
N ARG A 153 -29.57 -7.83 4.06
CA ARG A 153 -30.04 -8.13 5.41
C ARG A 153 -28.80 -8.08 6.30
N ARG A 154 -28.89 -7.27 7.36
CA ARG A 154 -27.92 -7.20 8.45
C ARG A 154 -27.44 -8.61 8.80
N VAL A 155 -26.30 -9.00 8.27
CA VAL A 155 -25.57 -10.15 8.79
C VAL A 155 -25.01 -9.66 10.11
N ARG A 156 -25.64 -10.11 11.20
CA ARG A 156 -25.09 -9.99 12.54
C ARG A 156 -23.77 -10.75 12.52
N ILE A 157 -22.66 -10.05 12.46
CA ILE A 157 -21.34 -10.65 12.62
C ILE A 157 -21.24 -11.11 14.06
N VAL A 158 -21.65 -12.35 14.29
CA VAL A 158 -21.44 -13.03 15.57
C VAL A 158 -19.94 -13.31 15.64
N GLY A 159 -19.31 -12.71 16.63
CA GLY A 159 -17.89 -12.61 16.82
C GLY A 159 -17.09 -13.84 16.49
N SER A 160 -16.11 -13.68 15.66
CA SER A 160 -14.94 -14.52 15.72
C SER A 160 -13.68 -13.67 15.71
N LYS A 161 -12.90 -13.80 16.77
CA LYS A 161 -11.60 -13.16 17.01
C LYS A 161 -10.51 -13.61 16.04
N ARG A 162 -10.84 -14.11 14.83
CA ARG A 162 -9.93 -14.88 13.97
C ARG A 162 -9.56 -14.25 12.63
N PHE A 163 -10.03 -13.05 12.29
CA PHE A 163 -9.85 -12.47 10.96
C PHE A 163 -9.10 -11.13 11.02
N ARG A 164 -7.77 -11.16 11.16
CA ARG A 164 -7.01 -9.92 11.33
C ARG A 164 -5.56 -10.03 10.88
N ARG A 165 -5.33 -10.16 9.57
CA ARG A 165 -4.01 -9.98 8.95
C ARG A 165 -4.18 -9.67 7.48
N ALA A 166 -4.09 -8.42 7.03
CA ALA A 166 -4.07 -8.22 5.61
C ALA A 166 -3.51 -6.86 5.20
N LEU A 167 -2.84 -6.86 4.08
CA LEU A 167 -2.55 -5.67 3.31
C LEU A 167 -3.71 -5.33 2.39
N PHE A 168 -4.38 -6.32 1.78
CA PHE A 168 -5.52 -6.19 0.86
C PHE A 168 -6.49 -7.36 1.00
N ARG A 169 -7.76 -7.26 0.69
CA ARG A 169 -8.77 -8.31 0.97
C ARG A 169 -9.78 -8.64 -0.12
N PRO A 170 -10.26 -9.89 -0.18
CA PRO A 170 -11.32 -10.44 -1.01
C PRO A 170 -12.71 -10.48 -0.38
N SER A 171 -13.65 -11.12 -1.09
CA SER A 171 -15.09 -11.13 -0.83
C SER A 171 -15.55 -11.54 0.58
N ILE A 172 -16.73 -11.04 0.95
CA ILE A 172 -17.39 -11.25 2.25
C ILE A 172 -17.58 -12.74 2.59
N GLU A 173 -17.75 -13.60 1.60
CA GLU A 173 -18.05 -15.01 1.84
C GLU A 173 -16.90 -15.77 2.51
N LYS A 174 -15.65 -15.43 2.21
CA LYS A 174 -14.48 -16.07 2.84
C LYS A 174 -14.25 -15.63 4.30
N ALA A 175 -14.63 -14.39 4.61
CA ALA A 175 -14.60 -13.89 5.98
C ALA A 175 -15.61 -14.59 6.90
N VAL A 176 -16.61 -15.26 6.32
CA VAL A 176 -17.72 -15.90 7.02
C VAL A 176 -17.60 -17.44 7.06
N SER A 177 -16.75 -18.04 6.25
CA SER A 177 -16.58 -19.50 6.20
C SER A 177 -15.69 -20.03 7.33
N PRO A 178 -16.17 -21.01 8.13
CA PRO A 178 -15.35 -21.60 9.21
C PRO A 178 -14.29 -22.53 8.62
N GLY A 179 -13.02 -22.25 8.80
CA GLY A 179 -11.99 -23.27 8.60
C GLY A 179 -10.66 -22.87 7.96
N LYS A 180 -10.49 -21.66 7.42
CA LYS A 180 -9.18 -21.22 6.93
C LYS A 180 -8.81 -19.82 7.43
N GLN A 181 -7.64 -19.69 8.02
CA GLN A 181 -7.04 -18.44 8.51
C GLN A 181 -6.37 -17.77 7.32
N ASN A 182 -6.65 -16.45 7.03
CA ASN A 182 -5.86 -15.74 5.99
C ASN A 182 -6.29 -14.27 5.82
N ARG A 183 -5.69 -13.46 5.11
CA ARG A 183 -4.59 -12.49 4.93
C ARG A 183 -4.61 -11.82 3.55
N ALA A 184 -4.26 -10.54 3.32
CA ALA A 184 -4.58 -9.86 2.07
C ALA A 184 -3.58 -8.87 1.44
N ILE A 185 -3.08 -9.19 0.25
CA ILE A 185 -2.85 -8.33 -0.92
C ILE A 185 -3.21 -9.09 -2.19
N ALA A 186 -3.72 -8.39 -3.23
CA ALA A 186 -4.23 -8.96 -4.47
C ALA A 186 -5.48 -9.81 -4.27
N PHE A 187 -6.57 -9.17 -4.54
CA PHE A 187 -7.91 -9.63 -4.36
C PHE A 187 -8.42 -10.35 -5.61
N ASP A 188 -8.89 -11.55 -5.44
CA ASP A 188 -9.46 -12.40 -6.47
C ASP A 188 -10.83 -12.89 -6.01
N ASP A 189 -11.91 -12.41 -6.62
CA ASP A 189 -13.28 -12.74 -6.23
C ASP A 189 -13.66 -14.18 -6.61
N THR A 190 -13.08 -14.71 -7.67
CA THR A 190 -13.33 -16.08 -8.14
C THR A 190 -12.64 -17.08 -7.23
N SER A 191 -11.37 -16.89 -6.93
CA SER A 191 -10.57 -17.77 -6.06
C SER A 191 -10.79 -17.49 -4.58
N LYS A 192 -11.32 -16.31 -4.23
CA LYS A 192 -11.56 -15.87 -2.85
C LYS A 192 -10.29 -15.91 -2.00
N ASP A 193 -9.18 -15.46 -2.56
CA ASP A 193 -7.86 -15.48 -1.95
C ASP A 193 -7.11 -14.14 -2.03
N PHE A 194 -5.98 -13.99 -1.33
CA PHE A 194 -5.25 -12.73 -1.21
C PHE A 194 -3.87 -12.90 -0.59
N LEU A 195 -2.97 -11.98 -0.88
CA LEU A 195 -1.62 -11.91 -0.31
C LEU A 195 -1.59 -11.18 1.03
N ASP A 196 -0.79 -11.63 1.98
CA ASP A 196 -0.53 -10.90 3.22
C ASP A 196 0.89 -10.32 3.27
N ASN A 197 1.12 -9.45 4.25
CA ASN A 197 2.42 -8.87 4.54
C ASN A 197 3.55 -9.89 4.69
N ILE A 198 3.26 -11.05 5.29
CA ILE A 198 4.25 -12.09 5.53
C ILE A 198 4.53 -12.85 4.24
N GLU A 199 3.51 -13.05 3.41
CA GLU A 199 3.62 -13.69 2.10
C GLU A 199 4.39 -12.80 1.13
N VAL A 200 4.01 -11.52 1.03
CA VAL A 200 4.74 -10.52 0.24
C VAL A 200 6.20 -10.44 0.67
N LYS A 201 6.48 -10.35 1.98
CA LYS A 201 7.85 -10.39 2.50
C LYS A 201 8.62 -11.64 2.03
N LYS A 202 8.01 -12.83 2.10
CA LYS A 202 8.64 -14.10 1.67
C LYS A 202 8.94 -14.09 0.18
N ILE A 203 8.00 -13.64 -0.64
CA ILE A 203 8.15 -13.55 -2.10
C ILE A 203 9.28 -12.59 -2.45
N LEU A 204 9.28 -11.41 -1.86
CA LEU A 204 10.30 -10.40 -2.10
C LEU A 204 11.68 -10.90 -1.66
N ALA A 205 11.78 -11.55 -0.51
CA ALA A 205 13.04 -12.16 -0.05
C ALA A 205 13.54 -13.28 -0.99
N SER A 206 12.63 -14.14 -1.49
CA SER A 206 12.95 -15.15 -2.48
C SER A 206 13.43 -14.53 -3.79
N THR A 207 12.77 -13.47 -4.23
CA THR A 207 13.12 -12.73 -5.44
C THR A 207 14.47 -12.04 -5.30
N THR A 208 14.72 -11.36 -4.19
CA THR A 208 16.00 -10.69 -3.88
C THR A 208 17.15 -11.68 -3.88
N LYS A 209 16.94 -12.88 -3.29
CA LYS A 209 17.93 -13.95 -3.34
C LYS A 209 18.23 -14.41 -4.76
N ALA A 210 17.21 -14.55 -5.60
CA ALA A 210 17.37 -14.97 -6.99
C ALA A 210 18.01 -13.89 -7.87
N LEU A 211 17.72 -12.60 -7.59
CA LEU A 211 18.25 -11.44 -8.30
C LEU A 211 19.67 -11.08 -7.85
N GLY A 212 20.08 -11.51 -6.64
CA GLY A 212 21.34 -11.13 -6.00
C GLY A 212 21.37 -9.70 -5.45
N ARG A 213 20.26 -8.97 -5.49
CA ARG A 213 20.09 -7.61 -4.97
C ARG A 213 18.62 -7.29 -4.70
N GLU A 214 18.36 -6.18 -4.01
CA GLU A 214 17.01 -5.70 -3.75
C GLU A 214 16.27 -5.28 -5.05
N ILE A 215 14.94 -5.34 -5.02
CA ILE A 215 14.08 -4.65 -5.99
C ILE A 215 14.16 -3.16 -5.70
N ASP A 216 14.37 -2.35 -6.72
CA ASP A 216 14.63 -0.91 -6.52
C ASP A 216 13.40 -0.17 -5.97
N ILE A 217 12.20 -0.46 -6.48
CA ILE A 217 10.95 0.16 -6.04
C ILE A 217 9.84 -0.89 -5.91
N LEU A 218 9.16 -0.89 -4.77
CA LEU A 218 7.84 -1.50 -4.58
C LEU A 218 6.79 -0.39 -4.58
N GLY A 219 6.01 -0.31 -5.63
CA GLY A 219 4.82 0.52 -5.70
C GLY A 219 3.61 -0.23 -5.13
N MET A 220 2.81 0.47 -4.38
CA MET A 220 1.54 -0.03 -3.86
C MET A 220 0.46 0.95 -4.28
N ASP A 221 -0.10 0.73 -5.48
CA ASP A 221 -1.23 1.48 -6.04
C ASP A 221 -2.51 0.98 -5.36
N ALA A 222 -2.67 1.43 -4.12
CA ALA A 222 -3.64 0.89 -3.17
C ALA A 222 -3.74 1.73 -1.89
N CYS A 223 -4.91 1.76 -1.27
CA CYS A 223 -5.21 2.56 -0.08
C CYS A 223 -4.37 2.20 1.14
N LEU A 224 -3.99 3.20 1.94
CA LEU A 224 -3.45 3.04 3.30
C LEU A 224 -2.09 2.30 3.38
N MET A 225 -1.30 2.30 2.31
CA MET A 225 -0.09 1.49 2.23
C MET A 225 1.19 2.21 2.69
N SER A 226 1.19 3.54 2.86
CA SER A 226 2.35 4.27 3.38
C SER A 226 2.41 4.22 4.90
N MET A 227 2.61 3.02 5.43
CA MET A 227 2.77 2.76 6.87
C MET A 227 4.19 2.33 7.21
N LEU A 228 4.68 2.77 8.37
CA LEU A 228 5.99 2.35 8.87
C LEU A 228 6.09 0.83 9.04
N GLU A 229 5.04 0.20 9.53
CA GLU A 229 4.96 -1.25 9.70
C GLU A 229 5.08 -2.01 8.38
N VAL A 230 4.41 -1.49 7.33
CA VAL A 230 4.44 -2.08 5.98
C VAL A 230 5.83 -1.96 5.38
N GLY A 231 6.41 -0.76 5.37
CA GLY A 231 7.77 -0.53 4.88
C GLY A 231 8.81 -1.36 5.65
N TYR A 232 8.69 -1.40 6.98
CA TYR A 232 9.60 -2.19 7.82
C TYR A 232 9.51 -3.69 7.53
N GLN A 233 8.35 -4.19 7.14
CA GLN A 233 8.15 -5.61 6.84
C GLN A 233 8.92 -6.07 5.59
N VAL A 234 9.06 -5.20 4.59
CA VAL A 234 9.69 -5.54 3.29
C VAL A 234 11.12 -5.01 3.15
N ARG A 235 11.67 -4.31 4.17
CA ARG A 235 13.05 -3.84 4.18
C ARG A 235 14.04 -4.98 3.95
N GLY A 236 15.15 -4.69 3.32
CA GLY A 236 16.16 -5.70 2.96
C GLY A 236 15.78 -6.56 1.75
N SER A 237 14.61 -6.31 1.17
CA SER A 237 14.20 -6.90 -0.11
C SER A 237 13.83 -5.84 -1.14
N VAL A 238 13.55 -4.63 -0.68
CA VAL A 238 13.14 -3.48 -1.48
C VAL A 238 13.89 -2.25 -1.02
N GLY A 239 14.38 -1.45 -1.96
CA GLY A 239 15.07 -0.21 -1.64
C GLY A 239 14.12 0.94 -1.28
N ILE A 240 13.04 1.10 -2.04
CA ILE A 240 12.07 2.20 -1.88
C ILE A 240 10.64 1.65 -1.95
N THR A 241 9.78 2.09 -1.02
CA THR A 241 8.32 1.92 -1.15
C THR A 241 7.67 3.21 -1.63
N VAL A 242 6.59 3.09 -2.43
CA VAL A 242 5.71 4.20 -2.81
C VAL A 242 4.27 3.79 -2.51
N GLY A 243 3.52 4.62 -1.78
CA GLY A 243 2.14 4.34 -1.39
C GLY A 243 1.47 5.53 -0.73
N SER A 244 0.18 5.41 -0.45
CA SER A 244 -0.65 6.44 0.17
C SER A 244 -0.91 6.16 1.65
N GLU A 245 -1.01 7.20 2.47
CA GLU A 245 -1.48 7.09 3.86
C GLU A 245 -3.02 7.07 3.94
N GLU A 246 -3.70 7.69 2.96
CA GLU A 246 -5.14 7.79 2.85
C GLU A 246 -5.68 6.85 1.76
N LEU A 247 -6.98 6.86 1.54
CA LEU A 247 -7.61 6.18 0.42
C LEU A 247 -7.06 6.68 -0.91
N GLU A 248 -6.77 5.76 -1.80
CA GLU A 248 -6.58 6.07 -3.21
C GLU A 248 -7.91 5.99 -3.93
N PRO A 249 -8.32 7.03 -4.69
CA PRO A 249 -9.46 6.92 -5.58
C PRO A 249 -9.20 5.80 -6.60
N GLY A 250 -10.23 5.06 -6.98
CA GLY A 250 -10.08 3.88 -7.85
C GLY A 250 -9.59 4.16 -9.28
N ASP A 251 -9.33 5.43 -9.64
CA ASP A 251 -8.57 5.80 -10.85
C ASP A 251 -7.05 5.57 -10.67
N GLY A 252 -6.58 5.29 -9.45
CA GLY A 252 -5.20 4.91 -9.16
C GLY A 252 -4.13 5.89 -9.62
N TRP A 253 -3.00 5.35 -9.99
CA TRP A 253 -1.85 6.11 -10.46
C TRP A 253 -2.00 6.53 -11.94
N PRO A 254 -1.52 7.73 -12.33
CA PRO A 254 -1.56 8.18 -13.72
C PRO A 254 -0.41 7.54 -14.53
N TYR A 255 -0.56 6.27 -14.93
CA TYR A 255 0.49 5.49 -15.59
C TYR A 255 1.03 6.15 -16.84
N ASP A 256 0.18 6.80 -17.65
CA ASP A 256 0.60 7.48 -18.87
C ASP A 256 1.60 8.63 -18.58
N THR A 257 1.34 9.44 -17.56
CA THR A 257 2.21 10.59 -17.25
C THR A 257 3.50 10.17 -16.52
N VAL A 258 3.42 9.16 -15.63
CA VAL A 258 4.57 8.59 -14.94
C VAL A 258 5.50 7.91 -15.95
N LEU A 259 4.98 6.99 -16.76
CA LEU A 259 5.76 6.26 -17.75
C LEU A 259 6.29 7.16 -18.87
N SER A 260 5.52 8.17 -19.29
CA SER A 260 6.00 9.18 -20.25
C SER A 260 7.24 9.91 -19.72
N THR A 261 7.27 10.22 -18.43
CA THR A 261 8.42 10.86 -17.80
C THR A 261 9.63 9.93 -17.77
N LEU A 262 9.40 8.65 -17.41
CA LEU A 262 10.47 7.66 -17.37
C LEU A 262 11.07 7.37 -18.76
N VAL A 263 10.25 7.18 -19.79
CA VAL A 263 10.78 6.86 -21.14
C VAL A 263 11.52 8.04 -21.77
N LYS A 264 11.21 9.28 -21.38
CA LYS A 264 11.98 10.48 -21.80
C LYS A 264 13.34 10.57 -21.10
N LYS A 265 13.46 10.07 -19.87
CA LYS A 265 14.70 10.04 -19.09
C LYS A 265 14.92 8.64 -18.47
N PRO A 266 15.21 7.62 -19.28
CA PRO A 266 15.30 6.23 -18.79
C PRO A 266 16.47 5.99 -17.82
N THR A 267 17.41 6.92 -17.73
CA THR A 267 18.54 6.88 -16.78
C THR A 267 18.15 7.33 -15.36
N MET A 268 16.91 7.70 -15.11
CA MET A 268 16.43 8.05 -13.77
C MET A 268 16.89 7.04 -12.72
N THR A 269 17.31 7.55 -11.55
CA THR A 269 17.51 6.73 -10.36
C THR A 269 16.17 6.25 -9.78
N ALA A 270 16.22 5.30 -8.87
CA ALA A 270 15.00 4.84 -8.17
C ALA A 270 14.35 6.00 -7.38
N GLN A 271 15.14 6.84 -6.74
CA GLN A 271 14.64 8.01 -6.00
C GLN A 271 13.97 9.03 -6.91
N GLU A 272 14.55 9.32 -8.10
CA GLU A 272 13.95 10.24 -9.08
C GLU A 272 12.62 9.70 -9.62
N LEU A 273 12.52 8.38 -9.90
CA LEU A 273 11.29 7.78 -10.36
C LEU A 273 10.22 7.77 -9.26
N ALA A 274 10.57 7.37 -8.04
CA ALA A 274 9.67 7.37 -6.90
C ALA A 274 9.13 8.79 -6.61
N SER A 275 9.99 9.81 -6.62
CA SER A 275 9.58 11.22 -6.49
C SER A 275 8.67 11.67 -7.65
N THR A 276 8.91 11.15 -8.86
CA THR A 276 8.07 11.43 -10.03
C THR A 276 6.67 10.86 -9.84
N ILE A 277 6.55 9.64 -9.34
CA ILE A 277 5.25 8.99 -9.06
C ILE A 277 4.45 9.84 -8.08
N VAL A 278 5.04 10.20 -6.93
CA VAL A 278 4.40 11.05 -5.92
C VAL A 278 3.86 12.36 -6.51
N LYS A 279 4.72 13.09 -7.24
CA LYS A 279 4.33 14.38 -7.83
C LYS A 279 3.25 14.24 -8.88
N LYS A 280 3.33 13.22 -9.75
CA LYS A 280 2.33 12.98 -10.80
C LYS A 280 1.00 12.55 -10.25
N TYR A 281 1.00 11.70 -9.22
CA TYR A 281 -0.20 11.26 -8.53
C TYR A 281 -0.98 12.44 -7.95
N ILE A 282 -0.35 13.30 -7.16
CA ILE A 282 -1.03 14.45 -6.54
C ILE A 282 -1.53 15.45 -7.58
N VAL A 283 -0.80 15.65 -8.68
CA VAL A 283 -1.22 16.56 -9.76
C VAL A 283 -2.40 15.98 -10.56
N SER A 284 -2.51 14.66 -10.69
CA SER A 284 -3.61 14.03 -11.44
C SER A 284 -4.97 14.22 -10.79
N TYR A 285 -5.03 14.49 -9.49
CA TYR A 285 -6.26 14.74 -8.76
C TYR A 285 -6.59 16.25 -8.68
N GLY A 286 -7.86 16.60 -8.92
CA GLY A 286 -8.35 17.97 -8.85
C GLY A 286 -8.58 18.48 -7.42
N ALA A 287 -9.03 19.73 -7.31
CA ALA A 287 -9.50 20.28 -6.03
C ALA A 287 -10.71 19.48 -5.50
N GLY A 288 -10.76 19.24 -4.21
CA GLY A 288 -11.85 18.50 -3.55
C GLY A 288 -11.59 16.99 -3.39
N TYR A 289 -10.40 16.52 -3.77
CA TYR A 289 -9.90 15.19 -3.39
C TYR A 289 -9.01 15.30 -2.16
N ASP A 290 -9.25 14.43 -1.18
CA ASP A 290 -8.37 14.20 -0.05
C ASP A 290 -7.48 13.02 -0.43
N VAL A 291 -6.22 13.27 -0.79
CA VAL A 291 -5.26 12.26 -1.25
C VAL A 291 -3.87 12.54 -0.71
N THR A 292 -3.12 11.49 -0.45
CA THR A 292 -1.73 11.53 -0.03
C THR A 292 -0.90 10.59 -0.90
N GLN A 293 0.39 10.84 -1.04
CA GLN A 293 1.32 9.89 -1.66
C GLN A 293 2.73 10.15 -1.14
N ALA A 294 3.46 9.08 -0.84
CA ALA A 294 4.83 9.19 -0.35
C ALA A 294 5.75 8.11 -0.90
N ALA A 295 7.03 8.44 -0.99
CA ALA A 295 8.13 7.55 -1.31
C ALA A 295 9.07 7.47 -0.12
N CYS A 296 9.35 6.25 0.38
CA CYS A 296 10.15 6.02 1.58
C CYS A 296 11.40 5.18 1.28
N ASP A 297 12.57 5.64 1.73
CA ASP A 297 13.86 4.93 1.65
C ASP A 297 13.98 3.87 2.74
N LEU A 298 13.82 2.61 2.38
CA LEU A 298 13.85 1.51 3.33
C LEU A 298 15.25 1.20 3.88
N SER A 299 16.31 1.74 3.29
CA SER A 299 17.64 1.68 3.90
C SER A 299 17.71 2.40 5.25
N LYS A 300 16.78 3.32 5.51
CA LYS A 300 16.63 4.09 6.75
C LYS A 300 15.60 3.48 7.72
N ALA A 301 14.91 2.40 7.33
CA ALA A 301 13.82 1.83 8.12
C ALA A 301 14.27 1.37 9.53
N THR A 302 15.51 0.90 9.69
CA THR A 302 16.04 0.50 11.00
C THR A 302 16.27 1.72 11.90
N THR A 303 16.86 2.79 11.38
CA THR A 303 17.04 4.06 12.12
C THR A 303 15.70 4.63 12.55
N MET A 304 14.70 4.57 11.66
CA MET A 304 13.34 5.00 11.95
C MET A 304 12.71 4.16 13.07
N ALA A 305 12.82 2.84 13.01
CA ALA A 305 12.32 1.95 14.04
C ALA A 305 13.02 2.17 15.40
N ASP A 306 14.31 2.46 15.41
CA ASP A 306 15.07 2.75 16.64
C ASP A 306 14.62 4.09 17.26
N ALA A 307 14.31 5.12 16.47
CA ALA A 307 13.74 6.37 16.93
C ALA A 307 12.36 6.16 17.57
N VAL A 308 11.46 5.45 16.91
CA VAL A 308 10.14 5.11 17.45
C VAL A 308 10.25 4.23 18.70
N ASN A 309 11.20 3.31 18.75
CA ASN A 309 11.46 2.50 19.95
C ASN A 309 11.87 3.35 21.16
N SER A 310 12.67 4.39 20.93
CA SER A 310 13.05 5.35 21.99
C SER A 310 11.85 6.15 22.46
N LEU A 311 11.01 6.64 21.54
CA LEU A 311 9.76 7.32 21.85
C LEU A 311 8.82 6.42 22.67
N ALA A 312 8.60 5.17 22.22
CA ALA A 312 7.74 4.21 22.91
C ALA A 312 8.16 3.95 24.36
N LYS A 313 9.47 3.77 24.60
CA LYS A 313 10.03 3.60 25.97
C LYS A 313 9.78 4.82 26.82
N THR A 314 10.03 6.02 26.29
CA THR A 314 9.84 7.28 27.00
C THR A 314 8.37 7.50 27.33
N LEU A 315 7.47 7.32 26.36
CA LEU A 315 6.02 7.45 26.59
C LEU A 315 5.54 6.44 27.66
N THR A 316 5.98 5.19 27.59
CA THR A 316 5.59 4.16 28.56
C THR A 316 5.98 4.57 29.99
N SER A 317 7.19 5.11 30.18
CA SER A 317 7.67 5.54 31.50
C SER A 317 6.87 6.70 32.09
N GLN A 318 6.19 7.49 31.25
CA GLN A 318 5.41 8.66 31.65
C GLN A 318 3.90 8.40 31.82
N LEU A 319 3.40 7.22 31.55
CA LEU A 319 1.97 6.89 31.68
C LEU A 319 1.42 6.98 33.11
N THR A 320 2.28 6.96 34.13
CA THR A 320 1.91 7.18 35.53
C THR A 320 1.78 8.68 35.89
N ASN A 321 2.39 9.57 35.11
CA ASN A 321 2.23 11.02 35.22
C ASN A 321 0.88 11.43 34.62
N SER A 322 -0.01 11.98 35.48
CA SER A 322 -1.37 12.36 35.07
C SER A 322 -1.40 13.46 34.02
N ALA A 323 -0.48 14.43 34.08
CA ALA A 323 -0.39 15.51 33.10
C ALA A 323 0.05 15.00 31.72
N GLU A 324 1.11 14.18 31.68
CA GLU A 324 1.61 13.58 30.41
C GLU A 324 0.59 12.60 29.80
N LYS A 325 -0.11 11.84 30.63
CA LYS A 325 -1.19 10.97 30.14
C LYS A 325 -2.35 11.79 29.56
N ALA A 326 -2.72 12.92 30.20
CA ALA A 326 -3.76 13.80 29.66
C ALA A 326 -3.34 14.44 28.33
N ALA A 327 -2.09 14.90 28.21
CA ALA A 327 -1.52 15.41 26.97
C ALA A 327 -1.57 14.36 25.87
N LEU A 328 -1.14 13.13 26.14
CA LEU A 328 -1.16 12.02 25.18
C LEU A 328 -2.59 11.67 24.71
N LEU A 329 -3.57 11.67 25.62
CA LEU A 329 -4.99 11.49 25.28
C LEU A 329 -5.51 12.61 24.38
N GLN A 330 -5.10 13.85 24.63
CA GLN A 330 -5.48 15.00 23.82
C GLN A 330 -4.84 14.90 22.42
N VAL A 331 -3.55 14.64 22.36
CA VAL A 331 -2.82 14.45 21.09
C VAL A 331 -3.47 13.34 20.25
N ARG A 332 -3.82 12.18 20.86
CA ARG A 332 -4.45 11.09 20.12
C ARG A 332 -5.80 11.48 19.47
N ARG A 333 -6.50 12.46 20.00
CA ARG A 333 -7.76 12.98 19.43
C ARG A 333 -7.55 14.04 18.34
N GLN A 334 -6.39 14.68 18.32
CA GLN A 334 -6.07 15.81 17.43
C GLN A 334 -5.23 15.40 16.23
N VAL A 335 -4.42 14.35 16.40
CA VAL A 335 -3.47 13.89 15.38
C VAL A 335 -4.17 13.55 14.07
N GLN A 336 -3.53 13.93 12.97
CA GLN A 336 -3.95 13.54 11.64
C GLN A 336 -4.15 12.03 11.59
N SER A 337 -5.38 11.63 11.32
CA SER A 337 -5.75 10.24 11.09
C SER A 337 -6.37 10.08 9.71
N TYR A 338 -6.39 8.85 9.22
CA TYR A 338 -6.84 8.52 7.89
C TYR A 338 -8.18 7.78 7.93
N ASP A 339 -8.67 7.30 6.79
CA ASP A 339 -9.96 6.60 6.73
C ASP A 339 -10.05 5.48 7.78
N THR A 340 -8.96 4.78 8.05
CA THR A 340 -8.82 3.95 9.24
C THR A 340 -8.28 4.78 10.38
N VAL A 341 -9.15 5.21 11.28
CA VAL A 341 -8.82 6.15 12.39
C VAL A 341 -7.70 5.67 13.31
N ASP A 342 -7.38 4.38 13.29
CA ASP A 342 -6.28 3.80 14.04
C ASP A 342 -4.90 4.01 13.37
N TYR A 343 -4.87 4.54 12.14
CA TYR A 343 -3.66 4.92 11.43
C TYR A 343 -3.49 6.43 11.53
N VAL A 344 -2.39 6.86 12.13
CA VAL A 344 -2.12 8.28 12.38
C VAL A 344 -0.80 8.68 11.73
N ASP A 345 -0.73 9.94 11.28
CA ASP A 345 0.53 10.49 10.78
C ASP A 345 1.57 10.53 11.91
N LEU A 346 2.74 9.95 11.64
CA LEU A 346 3.77 9.79 12.66
C LEU A 346 4.50 11.11 12.96
N TYR A 347 4.65 11.98 11.96
CA TYR A 347 5.28 13.29 12.17
C TYR A 347 4.35 14.21 12.95
N ASP A 348 3.06 14.31 12.58
CA ASP A 348 2.07 15.12 13.26
C ASP A 348 1.87 14.64 14.72
N LEU A 349 1.86 13.32 14.95
CA LEU A 349 1.86 12.75 16.30
C LEU A 349 3.01 13.29 17.14
N CYS A 350 4.21 13.30 16.58
CA CYS A 350 5.39 13.78 17.30
C CYS A 350 5.39 15.29 17.45
N ASP A 351 4.89 16.04 16.48
CA ASP A 351 4.80 17.50 16.56
C ASP A 351 3.83 17.94 17.64
N LEU A 352 2.65 17.35 17.69
CA LEU A 352 1.66 17.60 18.75
C LEU A 352 2.18 17.21 20.14
N LEU A 353 2.84 16.04 20.24
CA LEU A 353 3.43 15.60 21.52
C LEU A 353 4.56 16.53 21.98
N GLU A 354 5.43 16.99 21.09
CA GLU A 354 6.49 17.92 21.43
C GLU A 354 5.93 19.24 21.97
N ASN A 355 4.83 19.73 21.39
CA ASN A 355 4.21 20.99 21.76
C ASN A 355 3.35 20.91 23.05
N GLN A 356 2.76 19.75 23.34
CA GLN A 356 1.81 19.60 24.46
C GLN A 356 2.42 18.94 25.70
N SER A 357 3.50 18.17 25.56
CA SER A 357 4.20 17.53 26.69
C SER A 357 5.10 18.56 27.43
N GLN A 358 5.14 18.48 28.75
CA GLN A 358 6.09 19.21 29.57
C GLN A 358 7.35 18.39 29.87
N ASN A 359 7.40 17.16 29.44
CA ASN A 359 8.53 16.25 29.67
C ASN A 359 9.61 16.41 28.61
N ALA A 360 10.78 16.89 28.98
CA ALA A 360 11.90 17.09 28.06
C ALA A 360 12.36 15.80 27.34
N GLY A 361 12.17 14.63 27.97
CA GLY A 361 12.47 13.33 27.36
C GLY A 361 11.52 13.01 26.23
N ILE A 362 10.20 13.24 26.39
CA ILE A 362 9.21 13.08 25.30
C ILE A 362 9.52 14.05 24.16
N GLN A 363 9.73 15.34 24.48
CA GLN A 363 10.07 16.34 23.47
C GLN A 363 11.32 15.96 22.66
N SER A 364 12.37 15.49 23.36
CA SER A 364 13.60 15.05 22.71
C SER A 364 13.39 13.83 21.81
N ALA A 365 12.62 12.82 22.27
CA ALA A 365 12.30 11.64 21.49
C ALA A 365 11.45 11.97 20.24
N CYS A 366 10.48 12.89 20.37
CA CYS A 366 9.69 13.38 19.25
C CYS A 366 10.55 14.08 18.18
N ARG A 367 11.48 14.96 18.62
CA ARG A 367 12.46 15.58 17.68
C ARG A 367 13.27 14.55 16.92
N GLN A 368 13.74 13.48 17.58
CA GLN A 368 14.50 12.40 16.93
C GLN A 368 13.66 11.67 15.87
N VAL A 369 12.39 11.39 16.16
CA VAL A 369 11.47 10.79 15.20
C VAL A 369 11.22 11.72 14.01
N LYS A 370 10.89 12.99 14.26
CA LYS A 370 10.67 13.99 13.19
C LYS A 370 11.91 14.16 12.31
N GLU A 371 13.09 14.18 12.92
CA GLU A 371 14.34 14.24 12.16
C GLU A 371 14.56 12.99 11.31
N ALA A 372 14.26 11.79 11.81
CA ALA A 372 14.41 10.55 11.07
C ALA A 372 13.43 10.44 9.88
N ILE A 373 12.21 10.98 10.01
CA ILE A 373 11.20 11.04 8.94
C ILE A 373 11.62 12.02 7.85
N SER A 374 12.19 13.15 8.19
CA SER A 374 12.31 14.35 7.34
C SER A 374 12.77 14.04 5.91
N THR A 375 12.39 14.93 4.98
CA THR A 375 12.73 14.83 3.55
C THR A 375 14.21 14.59 3.32
N ASN A 376 14.54 13.69 2.40
CA ASN A 376 15.86 13.15 2.11
C ASN A 376 16.48 12.27 3.20
N LYS A 377 15.70 11.86 4.21
CA LYS A 377 16.06 10.80 5.16
C LYS A 377 15.18 9.57 4.90
N PHE A 378 14.21 9.27 5.80
CA PHE A 378 13.31 8.14 5.54
C PHE A 378 12.30 8.48 4.42
N VAL A 379 11.69 9.66 4.47
CA VAL A 379 10.83 10.16 3.39
C VAL A 379 11.69 10.81 2.32
N ILE A 380 11.66 10.26 1.10
CA ILE A 380 12.33 10.83 -0.09
C ILE A 380 11.51 12.01 -0.63
N GLN A 381 10.22 11.79 -0.77
CA GLN A 381 9.23 12.74 -1.26
C GLN A 381 7.88 12.37 -0.68
N GLU A 382 7.15 13.34 -0.19
CA GLU A 382 5.72 13.24 0.10
C GLU A 382 4.98 14.38 -0.60
N ALA A 383 3.69 14.19 -0.80
CA ALA A 383 2.77 15.25 -1.18
C ALA A 383 1.33 14.83 -0.84
N HIS A 384 0.53 15.79 -0.49
CA HIS A 384 -0.88 15.62 -0.16
C HIS A 384 -1.74 16.70 -0.78
N LYS A 385 -3.03 16.49 -0.84
CA LYS A 385 -4.03 17.43 -1.30
C LYS A 385 -5.35 17.21 -0.56
N GLY A 386 -6.10 18.27 -0.35
CA GLY A 386 -7.37 18.30 0.36
C GLY A 386 -7.25 18.83 1.78
N GLU A 387 -8.35 19.46 2.24
CA GLU A 387 -8.38 20.14 3.54
C GLU A 387 -8.16 19.18 4.72
N LYS A 388 -8.57 17.92 4.54
CA LYS A 388 -8.42 16.91 5.60
C LYS A 388 -7.03 16.30 5.68
N MET A 389 -6.15 16.58 4.72
CA MET A 389 -4.82 15.97 4.63
C MET A 389 -3.70 16.97 4.96
N THR A 390 -4.03 18.11 5.51
CA THR A 390 -3.08 19.23 5.73
C THR A 390 -1.93 18.90 6.66
N ASN A 391 -2.08 17.93 7.55
CA ASN A 391 -1.04 17.49 8.49
C ASN A 391 -0.49 16.09 8.11
N SER A 392 -0.59 15.70 6.85
CA SER A 392 0.04 14.47 6.34
C SER A 392 1.49 14.73 5.98
N HIS A 393 2.39 13.82 6.38
CA HIS A 393 3.85 13.93 6.19
C HIS A 393 4.46 12.66 5.60
N GLY A 394 3.63 11.80 5.01
CA GLY A 394 4.06 10.71 4.14
C GLY A 394 4.24 9.36 4.80
N VAL A 395 4.11 9.23 6.13
CA VAL A 395 4.17 7.92 6.79
C VAL A 395 3.26 7.85 8.01
N SER A 396 2.35 6.89 8.00
CA SER A 396 1.49 6.61 9.14
C SER A 396 2.05 5.50 10.04
N ILE A 397 1.52 5.44 11.27
CA ILE A 397 1.78 4.39 12.26
C ILE A 397 0.47 3.94 12.92
N TYR A 398 0.41 2.68 13.32
CA TYR A 398 -0.73 2.15 14.05
C TYR A 398 -0.78 2.65 15.49
N PHE A 399 -1.84 3.41 15.82
CA PHE A 399 -2.12 3.88 17.16
C PHE A 399 -3.62 3.78 17.48
N PRO A 400 -4.15 2.60 17.82
CA PRO A 400 -5.57 2.37 18.00
C PRO A 400 -6.13 3.04 19.27
N GLU A 401 -7.36 3.56 19.16
CA GLU A 401 -8.06 4.16 20.30
C GLU A 401 -8.58 3.12 21.29
N ARG A 402 -9.06 1.99 20.82
CA ARG A 402 -9.86 1.06 21.64
C ARG A 402 -9.27 -0.32 21.80
N THR A 403 -8.90 -0.96 20.73
CA THR A 403 -8.50 -2.36 20.76
C THR A 403 -7.27 -2.61 19.91
N ILE A 404 -6.20 -3.11 20.51
CA ILE A 404 -5.02 -3.53 19.78
C ILE A 404 -5.31 -4.88 19.15
N SER A 405 -5.07 -5.00 17.85
CA SER A 405 -5.13 -6.28 17.16
C SER A 405 -4.09 -7.26 17.76
N PRO A 406 -4.49 -8.46 18.16
CA PRO A 406 -3.55 -9.47 18.68
C PRO A 406 -2.49 -9.88 17.66
N LEU A 407 -2.70 -9.54 16.38
CA LEU A 407 -1.79 -9.85 15.29
C LEU A 407 -0.68 -8.81 15.14
N TYR A 408 -0.84 -7.63 15.72
CA TYR A 408 0.19 -6.59 15.68
C TYR A 408 1.55 -7.08 16.18
N ALA A 409 1.55 -7.82 17.28
CA ALA A 409 2.76 -8.43 17.84
C ALA A 409 3.48 -9.43 16.91
N THR A 410 2.85 -9.82 15.79
CA THR A 410 3.48 -10.73 14.81
C THR A 410 4.34 -10.00 13.79
N LEU A 411 4.15 -8.68 13.63
CA LEU A 411 4.90 -7.85 12.70
C LEU A 411 6.36 -7.72 13.13
N ASP A 412 7.26 -7.61 12.15
CA ASP A 412 8.69 -7.41 12.43
C ASP A 412 8.94 -6.11 13.17
N PHE A 413 8.18 -5.05 12.85
CA PHE A 413 8.26 -3.76 13.52
C PHE A 413 7.92 -3.87 15.01
N ALA A 414 6.79 -4.52 15.34
CA ALA A 414 6.39 -4.74 16.73
C ALA A 414 7.39 -5.59 17.52
N LYS A 415 8.00 -6.59 16.86
CA LYS A 415 9.05 -7.40 17.49
C LYS A 415 10.36 -6.64 17.72
N LYS A 416 10.67 -5.68 16.86
CA LYS A 416 11.91 -4.89 16.92
C LYS A 416 11.79 -3.74 17.93
N THR A 417 10.61 -3.16 18.10
CA THR A 417 10.37 -1.96 18.89
C THR A 417 9.53 -2.24 20.13
N LYS A 418 9.46 -1.29 21.05
CA LYS A 418 8.55 -1.30 22.21
C LYS A 418 7.22 -0.60 21.93
N TRP A 419 6.87 -0.41 20.66
CA TRP A 419 5.61 0.26 20.31
C TRP A 419 4.38 -0.56 20.71
N ASP A 420 4.39 -1.89 20.52
CA ASP A 420 3.30 -2.79 20.94
C ASP A 420 3.12 -2.76 22.48
N GLU A 421 4.21 -2.81 23.24
CA GLU A 421 4.17 -2.73 24.70
C GLU A 421 3.66 -1.36 25.17
N PHE A 422 4.08 -0.28 24.52
CA PHE A 422 3.54 1.06 24.77
C PHE A 422 2.04 1.10 24.52
N LEU A 423 1.56 0.63 23.38
CA LEU A 423 0.14 0.62 23.05
C LEU A 423 -0.68 -0.13 24.09
N ARG A 424 -0.21 -1.29 24.57
CA ARG A 424 -0.85 -2.09 25.62
C ARG A 424 -0.88 -1.37 26.96
N ALA A 425 0.23 -0.75 27.34
CA ALA A 425 0.33 0.04 28.57
C ALA A 425 -0.59 1.28 28.51
N TYR A 426 -0.60 1.96 27.37
CA TYR A 426 -1.49 3.10 27.13
C TYR A 426 -2.96 2.71 27.27
N GLN A 427 -3.42 1.67 26.59
CA GLN A 427 -4.80 1.20 26.71
C GLN A 427 -5.17 0.81 28.15
N LYS A 428 -4.26 0.12 28.86
CA LYS A 428 -4.49 -0.25 30.26
C LYS A 428 -4.64 0.99 31.15
N SER A 429 -3.83 2.03 30.90
CA SER A 429 -3.83 3.26 31.70
C SER A 429 -5.03 4.17 31.44
N THR A 430 -5.68 4.03 30.28
CA THR A 430 -6.78 4.90 29.82
C THR A 430 -8.16 4.24 29.91
N ARG A 431 -8.24 2.92 30.14
CA ARG A 431 -9.51 2.27 30.43
C ARG A 431 -10.10 2.84 31.72
N ARG A 432 -11.36 3.30 31.65
CA ARG A 432 -12.11 3.59 32.86
C ARG A 432 -12.28 2.26 33.61
N PRO A 433 -12.14 2.25 34.95
CA PRO A 433 -12.64 1.10 35.72
C PRO A 433 -14.13 0.96 35.44
N ASP A 434 -14.57 -0.26 35.11
CA ASP A 434 -15.98 -0.63 34.96
C ASP A 434 -16.75 -0.44 36.27
#